data_5b3c8da8d86ccd8dd157ebeb7c107f6e
#
_entry.id   5b3c8da8d86ccd8dd157ebeb7c107f6e
#
_cell.length_a   1.000
_cell.length_b   1.000
_cell.length_c   1.000
_cell.angle_alpha   90.00
_cell.angle_beta   90.00
_cell.angle_gamma   90.00
#
_symmetry.space_group_name_H-M   'P 1'
#
loop_
_entity.id
_entity.type
_entity.pdbx_description
1 polymer ?
#
loop_
_entity_poly.entity_id
_entity_poly.type
_entity_poly.pdbx_seq_one_letter_code
_entity_poly.pdbx_strand_id
1 'polypeptide(L)'
;MKKSLFTALLLSSSIYGFSQEKVKYVEYDLANGMHVILHEEHATPIVAVSVMYHVGSKNENPSRTGFAHFFEHLLFEGSTNIKRGEYSELVEKNGGALNANTSQDRTYYYEILPSNQLELGLWLESERLLHAKVDQTGVETQREVVKEEKRQRVDNQPYATFMANMFKLAYKNHPYRWVPIGSMEDLNAAQEIDYINFYHTFYVPSNAVLSIAGDIDIEQTKKWIDKYFASVPKGQAINLFRDFENLSDADFKTKYGIEKKAFDAKNFNNPTDAKAKELLKKYSAITCDIPRPNPTFEPISGVVRETVYDNIQLPAVFMGYKFPKETDKDFAAIEFLNAILSGSNSSRMNKDIVEKKQQAVAAFSFAFNMEDPGLGIVAAIAANGTSVEDLEKSLDEEIKSIQDSLISEEEFQAVRNQFENQIVSSNSTVAGIAENLAQNRMYFGNTELINKQMEIYMSITREDIQRVAKKYFTQNNRVILYYLPKAN
;
A
#
# COMPACT_ATOMS: atom_id res chain seq x y z
N MET A 1 -9.64 50.08 -61.06
CA MET A 1 -8.50 49.55 -60.30
C MET A 1 -8.82 49.69 -58.80
N LYS A 2 -9.30 48.64 -58.16
CA LYS A 2 -9.47 48.62 -56.69
C LYS A 2 -8.59 47.46 -56.17
N LYS A 3 -7.57 47.78 -55.39
CA LYS A 3 -6.67 46.83 -54.72
C LYS A 3 -7.36 46.41 -53.41
N SER A 4 -7.73 45.17 -53.30
CA SER A 4 -8.15 44.53 -52.04
C SER A 4 -6.94 44.12 -51.25
N LEU A 5 -6.80 44.73 -50.07
CA LEU A 5 -5.80 44.32 -49.04
C LEU A 5 -6.38 43.16 -48.26
N PHE A 6 -5.76 41.98 -48.37
CA PHE A 6 -6.06 40.83 -47.49
C PHE A 6 -5.16 40.94 -46.25
N THR A 7 -5.77 41.26 -45.13
CA THR A 7 -5.11 41.24 -43.82
C THR A 7 -5.20 39.80 -43.26
N ALA A 8 -4.10 39.08 -43.26
CA ALA A 8 -4.02 37.79 -42.61
C ALA A 8 -3.93 37.99 -41.09
N LEU A 9 -4.98 37.64 -40.38
CA LEU A 9 -5.00 37.58 -38.93
C LEU A 9 -4.30 36.28 -38.49
N LEU A 10 -3.05 36.37 -38.04
CA LEU A 10 -2.35 35.26 -37.34
C LEU A 10 -2.99 35.11 -35.95
N LEU A 11 -3.84 34.11 -35.78
CA LEU A 11 -4.25 33.65 -34.45
C LEU A 11 -3.04 32.92 -33.86
N SER A 12 -2.29 33.59 -32.99
CA SER A 12 -1.39 32.94 -32.08
C SER A 12 -2.21 32.22 -31.01
N SER A 13 -2.42 30.92 -31.18
CA SER A 13 -2.92 30.03 -30.13
C SER A 13 -1.84 29.98 -29.04
N SER A 14 -2.01 30.80 -28.01
CA SER A 14 -1.27 30.66 -26.76
C SER A 14 -1.69 29.33 -26.15
N ILE A 15 -0.85 28.31 -26.27
CA ILE A 15 -0.95 27.10 -25.51
C ILE A 15 -0.65 27.50 -24.05
N TYR A 16 -1.68 27.81 -23.28
CA TYR A 16 -1.58 27.82 -21.83
C TYR A 16 -1.35 26.39 -21.39
N GLY A 17 -0.09 25.98 -21.34
CA GLY A 17 0.29 24.82 -20.56
C GLY A 17 -0.07 25.11 -19.12
N PHE A 18 -1.10 24.46 -18.58
CA PHE A 18 -1.31 24.40 -17.15
C PHE A 18 -0.11 23.64 -16.58
N SER A 19 0.93 24.37 -16.16
CA SER A 19 1.98 23.82 -15.35
C SER A 19 1.35 23.53 -13.98
N GLN A 20 1.09 22.26 -13.68
CA GLN A 20 0.75 21.86 -12.33
C GLN A 20 1.83 22.43 -11.39
N GLU A 21 1.42 23.15 -10.35
CA GLU A 21 2.37 23.66 -9.37
C GLU A 21 3.07 22.44 -8.71
N LYS A 22 4.40 22.48 -8.68
CA LYS A 22 5.17 21.39 -8.09
C LYS A 22 4.89 21.28 -6.60
N VAL A 23 4.70 20.08 -6.12
CA VAL A 23 4.67 19.77 -4.69
C VAL A 23 6.05 20.08 -4.11
N LYS A 24 6.13 21.12 -3.27
CA LYS A 24 7.35 21.51 -2.56
C LYS A 24 7.43 20.72 -1.26
N TYR A 25 8.59 20.20 -0.94
CA TYR A 25 8.78 19.46 0.31
C TYR A 25 10.22 19.61 0.83
N VAL A 26 10.38 19.29 2.10
CA VAL A 26 11.69 19.15 2.76
C VAL A 26 11.79 17.71 3.25
N GLU A 27 12.94 17.06 3.02
CA GLU A 27 13.18 15.72 3.53
C GLU A 27 14.53 15.61 4.24
N TYR A 28 14.60 14.77 5.27
CA TYR A 28 15.81 14.49 6.03
C TYR A 28 15.69 13.20 6.83
N ASP A 29 16.83 12.70 7.30
CA ASP A 29 16.88 11.50 8.14
C ASP A 29 17.15 11.87 9.62
N LEU A 30 16.41 11.27 10.54
CA LEU A 30 16.71 11.32 11.97
C LEU A 30 17.89 10.41 12.30
N ALA A 31 18.58 10.70 13.39
CA ALA A 31 19.74 9.91 13.86
C ALA A 31 19.43 8.43 14.16
N ASN A 32 18.15 8.09 14.38
CA ASN A 32 17.68 6.72 14.58
C ASN A 32 17.31 6.00 13.26
N GLY A 33 17.41 6.69 12.12
CA GLY A 33 17.19 6.13 10.78
C GLY A 33 15.80 6.34 10.22
N MET A 34 14.89 7.02 10.93
CA MET A 34 13.57 7.39 10.37
C MET A 34 13.74 8.46 9.31
N HIS A 35 13.15 8.25 8.15
CA HIS A 35 13.06 9.26 7.10
C HIS A 35 11.85 10.16 7.31
N VAL A 36 12.05 11.48 7.19
CA VAL A 36 11.01 12.49 7.42
C VAL A 36 10.80 13.30 6.14
N ILE A 37 9.54 13.52 5.76
CA ILE A 37 9.14 14.35 4.63
C ILE A 37 8.09 15.34 5.11
N LEU A 38 8.28 16.64 4.83
CA LEU A 38 7.39 17.73 5.23
C LEU A 38 6.95 18.52 4.00
N HIS A 39 5.64 18.65 3.80
CA HIS A 39 5.02 19.51 2.79
C HIS A 39 4.16 20.57 3.47
N GLU A 40 4.53 21.84 3.29
CA GLU A 40 3.85 23.01 3.84
C GLU A 40 2.86 23.59 2.81
N GLU A 41 1.58 23.67 3.18
CA GLU A 41 0.49 24.19 2.36
C GLU A 41 -0.60 24.81 3.25
N HIS A 42 -0.88 26.11 3.07
CA HIS A 42 -1.76 26.88 3.94
C HIS A 42 -3.17 27.14 3.37
N ALA A 43 -3.55 26.46 2.28
CA ALA A 43 -4.86 26.68 1.65
C ALA A 43 -6.04 26.25 2.53
N THR A 44 -5.83 25.25 3.38
CA THR A 44 -6.84 24.75 4.33
C THR A 44 -6.21 24.49 5.69
N PRO A 45 -6.89 24.79 6.82
CA PRO A 45 -6.33 24.64 8.16
C PRO A 45 -6.37 23.18 8.65
N ILE A 46 -5.86 22.26 7.85
CA ILE A 46 -5.78 20.83 8.14
C ILE A 46 -4.37 20.29 7.85
N VAL A 47 -4.01 19.23 8.53
CA VAL A 47 -2.76 18.51 8.34
C VAL A 47 -3.00 17.01 8.32
N ALA A 48 -2.29 16.30 7.43
CA ALA A 48 -2.14 14.86 7.48
C ALA A 48 -0.80 14.51 8.16
N VAL A 49 -0.86 13.73 9.23
CA VAL A 49 0.29 13.09 9.86
C VAL A 49 0.25 11.63 9.51
N SER A 50 1.31 11.08 8.95
CA SER A 50 1.30 9.68 8.52
C SER A 50 2.65 9.00 8.69
N VAL A 51 2.59 7.70 9.00
CA VAL A 51 3.77 6.83 9.03
C VAL A 51 3.55 5.62 8.14
N MET A 52 4.46 5.43 7.21
CA MET A 52 4.50 4.26 6.34
C MET A 52 5.62 3.33 6.79
N TYR A 53 5.26 2.11 7.19
CA TYR A 53 6.21 1.06 7.53
C TYR A 53 6.43 0.14 6.33
N HIS A 54 7.68 -0.10 5.98
CA HIS A 54 8.04 -1.01 4.88
C HIS A 54 7.94 -2.46 5.34
N VAL A 55 6.73 -2.85 5.67
CA VAL A 55 6.34 -4.20 6.08
C VAL A 55 4.91 -4.48 5.64
N GLY A 56 4.71 -5.58 4.96
CA GLY A 56 3.43 -6.07 4.50
C GLY A 56 3.38 -7.59 4.57
N SER A 57 2.36 -8.19 3.97
CA SER A 57 2.19 -9.64 4.06
C SER A 57 3.35 -10.43 3.47
N LYS A 58 4.14 -9.88 2.55
CA LYS A 58 5.34 -10.56 2.02
C LYS A 58 6.45 -10.81 3.06
N ASN A 59 6.43 -10.06 4.16
CA ASN A 59 7.43 -10.19 5.22
C ASN A 59 7.06 -11.22 6.28
N GLU A 60 5.90 -11.86 6.14
CA GLU A 60 5.38 -12.82 7.10
C GLU A 60 6.04 -14.18 6.97
N ASN A 61 6.01 -14.94 8.05
CA ASN A 61 6.36 -16.36 8.01
C ASN A 61 5.28 -17.15 7.24
N PRO A 62 5.61 -18.03 6.29
CA PRO A 62 4.64 -18.82 5.54
C PRO A 62 3.65 -19.64 6.37
N SER A 63 3.96 -19.93 7.64
CA SER A 63 3.08 -20.63 8.59
C SER A 63 2.45 -19.71 9.64
N ARG A 64 2.53 -18.38 9.42
CA ARG A 64 2.01 -17.30 10.30
C ARG A 64 1.58 -16.13 9.43
N THR A 65 0.59 -16.38 8.54
CA THR A 65 0.07 -15.35 7.62
C THR A 65 -0.99 -14.48 8.28
N GLY A 66 -1.14 -13.24 7.81
CA GLY A 66 -2.11 -12.27 8.34
C GLY A 66 -1.53 -11.32 9.39
N PHE A 67 -0.22 -11.38 9.69
CA PHE A 67 0.39 -10.60 10.77
C PHE A 67 0.48 -9.11 10.45
N ALA A 68 0.83 -8.73 9.23
CA ALA A 68 0.91 -7.33 8.86
C ALA A 68 -0.46 -6.64 8.99
N HIS A 69 -1.52 -7.26 8.50
CA HIS A 69 -2.88 -6.76 8.64
C HIS A 69 -3.37 -6.83 10.11
N PHE A 70 -2.97 -7.84 10.86
CA PHE A 70 -3.27 -7.90 12.28
C PHE A 70 -2.67 -6.71 13.04
N PHE A 71 -1.43 -6.31 12.71
CA PHE A 71 -0.78 -5.14 13.28
C PHE A 71 -1.45 -3.82 12.87
N GLU A 72 -2.06 -3.75 11.68
CA GLU A 72 -2.92 -2.62 11.32
C GLU A 72 -3.97 -2.37 12.39
N HIS A 73 -4.63 -3.42 12.88
CA HIS A 73 -5.61 -3.33 13.96
C HIS A 73 -4.98 -3.16 15.35
N LEU A 74 -3.99 -3.97 15.67
CA LEU A 74 -3.41 -4.04 17.01
C LEU A 74 -2.79 -2.71 17.45
N LEU A 75 -2.21 -1.95 16.54
CA LEU A 75 -1.56 -0.67 16.86
C LEU A 75 -2.55 0.49 17.09
N PHE A 76 -3.87 0.24 17.09
CA PHE A 76 -4.90 1.14 17.61
C PHE A 76 -5.37 0.77 19.02
N GLU A 77 -4.94 -0.39 19.55
CA GLU A 77 -5.40 -0.88 20.86
C GLU A 77 -4.89 -0.04 22.04
N GLY A 78 -3.87 0.79 21.82
CA GLY A 78 -3.31 1.64 22.84
C GLY A 78 -1.81 1.44 23.06
N SER A 79 -1.28 2.17 24.02
CA SER A 79 0.14 2.17 24.37
C SER A 79 0.32 2.14 25.89
N THR A 80 1.54 2.28 26.35
CA THR A 80 1.83 2.48 27.78
C THR A 80 1.13 3.74 28.33
N ASN A 81 0.94 4.76 27.50
CA ASN A 81 0.37 6.06 27.89
C ASN A 81 -1.07 6.28 27.41
N ILE A 82 -1.56 5.45 26.50
CA ILE A 82 -2.90 5.54 25.88
C ILE A 82 -3.68 4.27 26.21
N LYS A 83 -4.86 4.42 26.81
CA LYS A 83 -5.70 3.29 27.14
C LYS A 83 -6.32 2.67 25.90
N ARG A 84 -6.74 1.42 26.02
CA ARG A 84 -7.46 0.70 24.96
C ARG A 84 -8.71 1.48 24.51
N GLY A 85 -8.85 1.69 23.20
CA GLY A 85 -9.95 2.46 22.58
C GLY A 85 -9.80 3.98 22.68
N GLU A 86 -8.85 4.49 23.47
CA GLU A 86 -8.65 5.92 23.65
C GLU A 86 -7.94 6.58 22.45
N TYR A 87 -7.20 5.81 21.65
CA TYR A 87 -6.45 6.33 20.48
C TYR A 87 -7.39 7.03 19.49
N SER A 88 -8.40 6.32 19.01
CA SER A 88 -9.39 6.88 18.07
C SER A 88 -10.21 8.01 18.71
N GLU A 89 -10.57 7.85 19.99
CA GLU A 89 -11.30 8.89 20.74
C GLU A 89 -10.51 10.20 20.83
N LEU A 90 -9.19 10.15 21.02
CA LEU A 90 -8.33 11.34 21.03
C LEU A 90 -8.34 12.07 19.69
N VAL A 91 -8.27 11.36 18.57
CA VAL A 91 -8.34 11.97 17.24
C VAL A 91 -9.71 12.57 16.99
N GLU A 92 -10.79 11.83 17.22
CA GLU A 92 -12.17 12.26 16.97
C GLU A 92 -12.58 13.46 17.84
N LYS A 93 -12.24 13.45 19.13
CA LYS A 93 -12.52 14.59 20.05
C LYS A 93 -11.81 15.87 19.63
N ASN A 94 -10.68 15.78 18.94
CA ASN A 94 -9.94 16.92 18.45
C ASN A 94 -10.29 17.28 16.99
N GLY A 95 -11.41 16.74 16.47
CA GLY A 95 -11.96 17.09 15.17
C GLY A 95 -11.25 16.41 13.99
N GLY A 96 -10.48 15.36 14.25
CA GLY A 96 -9.76 14.60 13.24
C GLY A 96 -10.46 13.32 12.81
N ALA A 97 -9.86 12.68 11.83
CA ALA A 97 -10.17 11.34 11.36
C ALA A 97 -8.87 10.54 11.21
N LEU A 98 -8.95 9.23 11.40
CA LEU A 98 -7.79 8.34 11.25
C LEU A 98 -8.17 7.11 10.44
N ASN A 99 -7.17 6.51 9.81
CA ASN A 99 -7.31 5.22 9.16
C ASN A 99 -5.95 4.54 8.99
N ALA A 100 -5.99 3.28 8.57
CA ALA A 100 -4.81 2.53 8.17
C ALA A 100 -5.13 1.60 7.01
N ASN A 101 -4.12 1.09 6.34
CA ASN A 101 -4.24 0.04 5.35
C ASN A 101 -2.96 -0.79 5.24
N THR A 102 -3.14 -2.06 4.88
CA THR A 102 -2.05 -3.01 4.68
C THR A 102 -2.09 -3.59 3.27
N SER A 103 -0.95 -3.62 2.61
CA SER A 103 -0.74 -4.32 1.35
C SER A 103 0.24 -5.48 1.51
N GLN A 104 0.65 -6.06 0.41
CA GLN A 104 1.73 -7.05 0.40
C GLN A 104 3.08 -6.45 0.82
N ASP A 105 3.29 -5.16 0.60
CA ASP A 105 4.60 -4.51 0.70
C ASP A 105 4.71 -3.49 1.82
N ARG A 106 3.60 -2.91 2.28
CA ARG A 106 3.58 -1.85 3.29
C ARG A 106 2.40 -1.92 4.23
N THR A 107 2.56 -1.30 5.41
CA THR A 107 1.48 -0.93 6.33
C THR A 107 1.55 0.58 6.56
N TYR A 108 0.41 1.26 6.39
CA TYR A 108 0.31 2.72 6.40
C TYR A 108 -0.73 3.17 7.41
N TYR A 109 -0.34 4.10 8.29
CA TYR A 109 -1.21 4.74 9.28
C TYR A 109 -1.24 6.23 9.02
N TYR A 110 -2.39 6.86 9.21
CA TYR A 110 -2.50 8.31 9.08
C TYR A 110 -3.64 8.90 9.89
N GLU A 111 -3.46 10.13 10.34
CA GLU A 111 -4.45 11.00 10.91
C GLU A 111 -4.57 12.26 10.05
N ILE A 112 -5.82 12.71 9.83
CA ILE A 112 -6.14 14.02 9.28
C ILE A 112 -6.71 14.84 10.42
N LEU A 113 -6.04 15.94 10.77
CA LEU A 113 -6.33 16.74 11.95
C LEU A 113 -6.46 18.23 11.56
N PRO A 114 -7.21 19.05 12.34
CA PRO A 114 -7.01 20.49 12.31
C PRO A 114 -5.55 20.83 12.56
N SER A 115 -4.99 21.84 11.87
CA SER A 115 -3.55 22.15 11.91
C SER A 115 -3.02 22.47 13.32
N ASN A 116 -3.87 23.03 14.19
CA ASN A 116 -3.54 23.30 15.60
C ASN A 116 -3.43 22.01 16.46
N GLN A 117 -3.73 20.84 15.90
CA GLN A 117 -3.60 19.53 16.53
C GLN A 117 -2.44 18.70 15.95
N LEU A 118 -1.55 19.29 15.15
CA LEU A 118 -0.39 18.62 14.60
C LEU A 118 0.47 17.93 15.68
N GLU A 119 0.70 18.62 16.81
CA GLU A 119 1.48 18.04 17.91
C GLU A 119 0.84 16.78 18.49
N LEU A 120 -0.49 16.73 18.55
CA LEU A 120 -1.23 15.51 18.95
C LEU A 120 -0.97 14.36 18.00
N GLY A 121 -1.06 14.56 16.68
CA GLY A 121 -0.79 13.52 15.69
C GLY A 121 0.65 12.98 15.79
N LEU A 122 1.63 13.86 15.95
CA LEU A 122 3.02 13.47 16.15
C LEU A 122 3.23 12.65 17.42
N TRP A 123 2.58 13.03 18.52
CA TRP A 123 2.63 12.26 19.75
C TRP A 123 2.00 10.88 19.57
N LEU A 124 0.81 10.80 18.94
CA LEU A 124 0.10 9.53 18.71
C LEU A 124 0.94 8.55 17.87
N GLU A 125 1.57 9.02 16.80
CA GLU A 125 2.42 8.17 15.96
C GLU A 125 3.72 7.76 16.68
N SER A 126 4.26 8.61 17.54
CA SER A 126 5.40 8.22 18.38
C SER A 126 5.05 7.17 19.43
N GLU A 127 3.84 7.25 20.01
CA GLU A 127 3.29 6.23 20.91
C GLU A 127 3.10 4.88 20.21
N ARG A 128 2.54 4.90 18.99
CA ARG A 128 2.41 3.73 18.13
C ARG A 128 3.76 3.07 17.85
N LEU A 129 4.76 3.87 17.51
CA LEU A 129 6.09 3.37 17.17
C LEU A 129 6.83 2.79 18.38
N LEU A 130 6.78 3.45 19.55
CA LEU A 130 7.67 3.10 20.65
C LEU A 130 6.99 2.35 21.79
N HIS A 131 5.76 2.73 22.11
CA HIS A 131 5.08 2.34 23.34
C HIS A 131 3.85 1.43 23.13
N ALA A 132 3.60 0.95 21.90
CA ALA A 132 2.43 0.12 21.63
C ALA A 132 2.42 -1.14 22.51
N LYS A 133 1.27 -1.46 23.05
CA LYS A 133 1.04 -2.65 23.86
C LYS A 133 0.72 -3.85 22.99
N VAL A 134 1.66 -4.79 22.92
CA VAL A 134 1.48 -6.11 22.34
C VAL A 134 1.31 -7.09 23.48
N ASP A 135 0.11 -7.16 24.04
CA ASP A 135 -0.22 -8.05 25.17
C ASP A 135 -1.29 -9.08 24.77
N GLN A 136 -1.40 -10.13 25.58
CA GLN A 136 -2.37 -11.21 25.31
C GLN A 136 -3.81 -10.70 25.14
N THR A 137 -4.23 -9.73 25.94
CA THR A 137 -5.60 -9.20 25.87
C THR A 137 -5.86 -8.49 24.54
N GLY A 138 -4.90 -7.66 24.06
CA GLY A 138 -4.99 -7.00 22.75
C GLY A 138 -4.98 -8.02 21.61
N VAL A 139 -4.07 -8.97 21.67
CA VAL A 139 -3.96 -10.04 20.68
C VAL A 139 -5.26 -10.85 20.60
N GLU A 140 -5.82 -11.32 21.71
CA GLU A 140 -7.06 -12.10 21.68
C GLU A 140 -8.26 -11.27 21.20
N THR A 141 -8.36 -10.01 21.61
CA THR A 141 -9.43 -9.11 21.15
C THR A 141 -9.36 -8.92 19.64
N GLN A 142 -8.19 -8.54 19.12
CA GLN A 142 -8.02 -8.28 17.67
C GLN A 142 -8.04 -9.56 16.84
N ARG A 143 -7.68 -10.70 17.40
CA ARG A 143 -7.82 -12.00 16.73
C ARG A 143 -9.29 -12.25 16.32
N GLU A 144 -10.23 -12.03 17.22
CA GLU A 144 -11.65 -12.23 16.90
C GLU A 144 -12.17 -11.16 15.91
N VAL A 145 -11.71 -9.91 16.01
CA VAL A 145 -12.05 -8.84 15.05
C VAL A 145 -11.59 -9.21 13.64
N VAL A 146 -10.30 -9.55 13.46
CA VAL A 146 -9.73 -9.89 12.15
C VAL A 146 -10.37 -11.16 11.56
N LYS A 147 -10.65 -12.16 12.41
CA LYS A 147 -11.37 -13.38 11.99
C LYS A 147 -12.79 -13.06 11.51
N GLU A 148 -13.49 -12.17 12.20
CA GLU A 148 -14.83 -11.76 11.79
C GLU A 148 -14.80 -10.93 10.51
N GLU A 149 -13.85 -10.04 10.37
CA GLU A 149 -13.62 -9.30 9.12
C GLU A 149 -13.37 -10.25 7.95
N LYS A 150 -12.52 -11.27 8.14
CA LYS A 150 -12.27 -12.26 7.12
C LYS A 150 -13.55 -13.00 6.72
N ARG A 151 -14.39 -13.39 7.69
CA ARG A 151 -15.70 -14.02 7.40
C ARG A 151 -16.58 -13.07 6.58
N GLN A 152 -16.68 -11.81 6.99
CA GLN A 152 -17.59 -10.84 6.37
C GLN A 152 -17.11 -10.40 4.98
N ARG A 153 -15.80 -10.17 4.80
CA ARG A 153 -15.26 -9.61 3.54
C ARG A 153 -14.79 -10.67 2.55
N VAL A 154 -14.49 -11.89 3.01
CA VAL A 154 -13.94 -12.95 2.15
C VAL A 154 -14.81 -14.18 2.15
N ASP A 155 -15.01 -14.84 3.32
CA ASP A 155 -15.58 -16.17 3.34
C ASP A 155 -17.08 -16.20 2.99
N ASN A 156 -17.82 -15.12 3.33
CA ASN A 156 -19.27 -14.97 3.08
C ASN A 156 -19.59 -14.09 1.84
N GLN A 157 -18.60 -13.57 1.14
CA GLN A 157 -18.83 -12.74 -0.05
C GLN A 157 -18.68 -13.56 -1.35
N PRO A 158 -19.63 -13.44 -2.29
CA PRO A 158 -19.52 -14.07 -3.60
C PRO A 158 -18.20 -13.69 -4.29
N TYR A 159 -17.51 -14.67 -4.84
CA TYR A 159 -16.25 -14.54 -5.57
C TYR A 159 -15.05 -14.06 -4.76
N ALA A 160 -15.18 -13.59 -3.52
CA ALA A 160 -14.11 -12.89 -2.79
C ALA A 160 -12.84 -13.72 -2.56
N THR A 161 -12.93 -15.04 -2.66
CA THR A 161 -11.77 -15.94 -2.56
C THR A 161 -10.88 -15.91 -3.82
N PHE A 162 -11.30 -15.21 -4.92
CA PHE A 162 -10.54 -15.22 -6.17
C PHE A 162 -9.12 -14.65 -6.01
N MET A 163 -8.95 -13.62 -5.19
CA MET A 163 -7.65 -13.04 -4.90
C MET A 163 -6.70 -14.07 -4.29
N ALA A 164 -7.11 -14.70 -3.21
CA ALA A 164 -6.28 -15.69 -2.51
C ALA A 164 -5.92 -16.89 -3.43
N ASN A 165 -6.89 -17.39 -4.18
CA ASN A 165 -6.68 -18.49 -5.14
C ASN A 165 -5.76 -18.06 -6.28
N MET A 166 -5.96 -16.86 -6.83
CA MET A 166 -5.15 -16.32 -7.92
C MET A 166 -3.69 -16.15 -7.51
N PHE A 167 -3.43 -15.51 -6.36
CA PHE A 167 -2.09 -15.32 -5.85
C PHE A 167 -1.41 -16.65 -5.53
N LYS A 168 -2.13 -17.58 -4.90
CA LYS A 168 -1.62 -18.92 -4.60
C LYS A 168 -1.17 -19.70 -5.85
N LEU A 169 -1.88 -19.56 -6.97
CA LEU A 169 -1.55 -20.22 -8.22
C LEU A 169 -0.45 -19.49 -9.02
N ALA A 170 -0.46 -18.15 -8.97
CA ALA A 170 0.50 -17.33 -9.68
C ALA A 170 1.89 -17.35 -9.04
N TYR A 171 2.00 -17.59 -7.73
CA TYR A 171 3.26 -17.59 -6.99
C TYR A 171 3.46 -18.93 -6.27
N LYS A 172 4.54 -19.63 -6.58
CA LYS A 172 4.87 -20.93 -5.96
C LYS A 172 5.69 -20.77 -4.69
N ASN A 173 6.77 -19.99 -4.75
CA ASN A 173 7.71 -19.79 -3.66
C ASN A 173 7.73 -18.34 -3.14
N HIS A 174 7.30 -17.39 -3.97
CA HIS A 174 7.27 -15.98 -3.59
C HIS A 174 6.24 -15.72 -2.48
N PRO A 175 6.55 -14.88 -1.48
CA PRO A 175 5.62 -14.58 -0.39
C PRO A 175 4.30 -13.91 -0.83
N TYR A 176 4.20 -13.38 -2.04
CA TYR A 176 2.91 -12.91 -2.59
C TYR A 176 1.87 -14.03 -2.78
N ARG A 177 2.22 -15.28 -2.54
CA ARG A 177 1.29 -16.42 -2.63
C ARG A 177 0.13 -16.38 -1.63
N TRP A 178 0.19 -15.54 -0.61
CA TRP A 178 -0.91 -15.30 0.33
C TRP A 178 -1.30 -13.82 0.34
N VAL A 179 -2.53 -13.56 0.77
CA VAL A 179 -3.11 -12.21 0.85
C VAL A 179 -2.98 -11.64 2.27
N PRO A 180 -3.01 -10.30 2.44
CA PRO A 180 -2.76 -9.66 3.73
C PRO A 180 -3.63 -10.13 4.89
N ILE A 181 -4.90 -10.51 4.62
CA ILE A 181 -5.82 -10.95 5.70
C ILE A 181 -5.43 -12.31 6.30
N GLY A 182 -4.56 -13.07 5.63
CA GLY A 182 -4.06 -14.35 6.09
C GLY A 182 -5.09 -15.48 6.11
N SER A 183 -4.72 -16.58 6.78
CA SER A 183 -5.58 -17.75 6.97
C SER A 183 -6.17 -17.83 8.37
N MET A 184 -7.40 -18.42 8.51
CA MET A 184 -7.98 -18.68 9.81
C MET A 184 -7.11 -19.60 10.66
N GLU A 185 -6.44 -20.54 10.02
CA GLU A 185 -5.55 -21.51 10.67
C GLU A 185 -4.35 -20.79 11.30
N ASP A 186 -3.66 -19.95 10.56
CA ASP A 186 -2.51 -19.19 11.05
C ASP A 186 -2.90 -18.21 12.15
N LEU A 187 -4.01 -17.49 11.99
CA LEU A 187 -4.52 -16.57 13.01
C LEU A 187 -4.84 -17.29 14.33
N ASN A 188 -5.37 -18.51 14.27
CA ASN A 188 -5.66 -19.29 15.46
C ASN A 188 -4.39 -19.90 16.10
N ALA A 189 -3.38 -20.24 15.29
CA ALA A 189 -2.14 -20.86 15.77
C ALA A 189 -1.14 -19.86 16.37
N ALA A 190 -1.28 -18.58 16.05
CA ALA A 190 -0.35 -17.52 16.46
C ALA A 190 -0.34 -17.33 17.98
N GLN A 191 0.85 -17.15 18.55
CA GLN A 191 1.09 -16.89 19.96
C GLN A 191 1.52 -15.44 20.18
N GLU A 192 1.35 -14.91 21.38
CA GLU A 192 1.76 -13.54 21.74
C GLU A 192 3.21 -13.25 21.35
N ILE A 193 4.11 -14.20 21.59
CA ILE A 193 5.53 -14.04 21.25
C ILE A 193 5.77 -13.87 19.74
N ASP A 194 4.95 -14.45 18.89
CA ASP A 194 5.05 -14.29 17.43
C ASP A 194 4.76 -12.81 17.05
N TYR A 195 3.74 -12.21 17.71
CA TYR A 195 3.41 -10.79 17.52
C TYR A 195 4.49 -9.87 18.07
N ILE A 196 5.00 -10.11 19.26
CA ILE A 196 6.11 -9.34 19.85
C ILE A 196 7.32 -9.36 18.91
N ASN A 197 7.71 -10.52 18.39
CA ASN A 197 8.84 -10.64 17.47
C ASN A 197 8.60 -9.88 16.16
N PHE A 198 7.39 -9.92 15.61
CA PHE A 198 7.05 -9.18 14.40
C PHE A 198 7.14 -7.66 14.62
N TYR A 199 6.60 -7.16 15.73
CA TYR A 199 6.70 -5.75 16.11
C TYR A 199 8.15 -5.30 16.30
N HIS A 200 8.94 -6.09 17.03
CA HIS A 200 10.36 -5.80 17.27
C HIS A 200 11.21 -5.82 16.00
N THR A 201 10.82 -6.60 15.02
CA THR A 201 11.57 -6.74 13.76
C THR A 201 11.25 -5.61 12.79
N PHE A 202 9.97 -5.29 12.60
CA PHE A 202 9.54 -4.47 11.46
C PHE A 202 9.12 -3.05 11.83
N TYR A 203 8.61 -2.82 13.04
CA TYR A 203 8.13 -1.49 13.47
C TYR A 203 9.27 -0.72 14.16
N VAL A 204 10.27 -0.37 13.39
CA VAL A 204 11.47 0.35 13.86
C VAL A 204 11.71 1.60 13.01
N PRO A 205 12.35 2.66 13.56
CA PRO A 205 12.54 3.92 12.84
C PRO A 205 13.18 3.77 11.46
N SER A 206 14.22 2.92 11.36
CA SER A 206 14.93 2.69 10.10
C SER A 206 14.11 1.95 9.02
N ASN A 207 12.91 1.50 9.36
CA ASN A 207 11.95 0.85 8.46
C ASN A 207 10.69 1.70 8.23
N ALA A 208 10.72 2.98 8.57
CA ALA A 208 9.57 3.87 8.55
C ALA A 208 9.87 5.18 7.83
N VAL A 209 8.85 5.71 7.15
CA VAL A 209 8.80 7.06 6.58
C VAL A 209 7.71 7.83 7.29
N LEU A 210 8.08 8.92 8.00
CA LEU A 210 7.15 9.89 8.56
C LEU A 210 6.88 10.97 7.49
N SER A 211 5.66 11.08 7.03
CA SER A 211 5.27 12.07 6.02
C SER A 211 4.15 12.96 6.55
N ILE A 212 4.39 14.26 6.52
CA ILE A 212 3.46 15.28 7.03
C ILE A 212 3.17 16.27 5.92
N ALA A 213 1.89 16.51 5.65
CA ALA A 213 1.48 17.46 4.63
C ALA A 213 0.29 18.30 5.09
N GLY A 214 0.32 19.59 4.81
CA GLY A 214 -0.78 20.52 5.11
C GLY A 214 -0.32 21.81 5.76
N ASP A 215 -1.23 22.42 6.53
CA ASP A 215 -1.01 23.70 7.19
C ASP A 215 -0.07 23.55 8.39
N ILE A 216 1.22 23.58 8.09
CA ILE A 216 2.31 23.45 9.06
C ILE A 216 3.30 24.61 8.93
N ASP A 217 4.00 24.91 10.02
CA ASP A 217 5.27 25.62 10.02
C ASP A 217 6.39 24.58 10.11
N ILE A 218 7.26 24.52 9.10
CA ILE A 218 8.31 23.52 8.98
C ILE A 218 9.25 23.54 10.19
N GLU A 219 9.66 24.72 10.65
CA GLU A 219 10.63 24.82 11.76
C GLU A 219 10.01 24.46 13.11
N GLN A 220 8.74 24.76 13.33
CA GLN A 220 8.02 24.32 14.52
C GLN A 220 7.75 22.82 14.47
N THR A 221 7.40 22.29 13.30
CA THR A 221 7.16 20.86 13.09
C THR A 221 8.42 20.06 13.37
N LYS A 222 9.59 20.50 12.89
CA LYS A 222 10.89 19.85 13.22
C LYS A 222 11.14 19.79 14.72
N LYS A 223 10.83 20.85 15.49
CA LYS A 223 10.98 20.83 16.95
C LYS A 223 10.10 19.80 17.63
N TRP A 224 8.84 19.62 17.14
CA TRP A 224 7.97 18.58 17.67
C TRP A 224 8.43 17.18 17.24
N ILE A 225 8.92 17.01 16.01
CA ILE A 225 9.52 15.74 15.56
C ILE A 225 10.74 15.40 16.43
N ASP A 226 11.61 16.35 16.69
CA ASP A 226 12.75 16.14 17.59
C ASP A 226 12.30 15.77 19.02
N LYS A 227 11.23 16.39 19.52
CA LYS A 227 10.67 16.09 20.84
C LYS A 227 10.18 14.65 20.95
N TYR A 228 9.47 14.15 19.94
CA TYR A 228 8.78 12.87 19.99
C TYR A 228 9.57 11.72 19.35
N PHE A 229 10.28 11.96 18.26
CA PHE A 229 10.92 10.90 17.48
C PHE A 229 12.45 10.85 17.62
N ALA A 230 13.13 11.98 17.88
CA ALA A 230 14.59 11.94 18.07
C ALA A 230 14.98 11.22 19.36
N SER A 231 14.08 11.17 20.36
CA SER A 231 14.27 10.41 21.58
C SER A 231 14.06 8.91 21.42
N VAL A 232 13.48 8.44 20.30
CA VAL A 232 13.31 7.01 20.01
C VAL A 232 14.69 6.38 19.81
N PRO A 233 15.04 5.31 20.57
CA PRO A 233 16.35 4.70 20.49
C PRO A 233 16.66 4.15 19.10
N LYS A 234 17.91 4.28 18.66
CA LYS A 234 18.36 3.74 17.37
C LYS A 234 18.79 2.28 17.48
N GLY A 235 18.78 1.57 16.35
CA GLY A 235 19.20 0.19 16.26
C GLY A 235 18.43 -0.70 17.24
N GLN A 236 19.05 -1.75 17.73
CA GLN A 236 18.42 -2.68 18.68
C GLN A 236 18.15 -2.08 20.08
N ALA A 237 18.61 -0.86 20.36
CA ALA A 237 18.26 -0.18 21.59
C ALA A 237 16.77 0.17 21.72
N ILE A 238 16.03 0.25 20.60
CA ILE A 238 14.57 0.37 20.63
C ILE A 238 13.92 -0.87 21.27
N ASN A 239 14.41 -2.06 20.96
CA ASN A 239 13.90 -3.29 21.55
C ASN A 239 14.34 -3.48 23.01
N LEU A 240 15.53 -3.00 23.37
CA LEU A 240 15.95 -2.91 24.77
C LEU A 240 15.00 -2.01 25.58
N PHE A 241 14.56 -0.88 25.01
CA PHE A 241 13.62 0.03 25.65
C PHE A 241 12.22 -0.60 25.80
N ARG A 242 11.70 -1.23 24.75
CA ARG A 242 10.40 -1.93 24.79
C ARG A 242 10.39 -3.06 25.83
N ASP A 243 11.47 -3.82 25.90
CA ASP A 243 11.64 -4.84 26.93
C ASP A 243 11.79 -4.23 28.34
N PHE A 244 12.44 -3.08 28.46
CA PHE A 244 12.47 -2.34 29.70
C PHE A 244 11.07 -1.93 30.17
N GLU A 245 10.17 -1.55 29.27
CA GLU A 245 8.79 -1.22 29.64
C GLU A 245 7.96 -2.46 29.99
N ASN A 246 8.07 -3.52 29.22
CA ASN A 246 7.10 -4.62 29.21
C ASN A 246 7.52 -5.87 30.00
N LEU A 247 8.83 -6.16 30.15
CA LEU A 247 9.29 -7.33 30.91
C LEU A 247 9.24 -7.09 32.42
N SER A 248 9.12 -8.17 33.19
CA SER A 248 9.35 -8.13 34.63
C SER A 248 10.82 -7.81 34.94
N ASP A 249 11.12 -7.32 36.17
CA ASP A 249 12.49 -7.08 36.62
C ASP A 249 13.38 -8.33 36.51
N ALA A 250 12.81 -9.50 36.79
CA ALA A 250 13.49 -10.78 36.74
C ALA A 250 13.81 -11.19 35.29
N ASP A 251 12.82 -11.06 34.38
CA ASP A 251 12.99 -11.42 32.97
C ASP A 251 13.95 -10.46 32.27
N PHE A 252 13.84 -9.16 32.54
CA PHE A 252 14.76 -8.15 32.01
C PHE A 252 16.19 -8.44 32.44
N LYS A 253 16.39 -8.73 33.74
CA LYS A 253 17.70 -9.11 34.26
C LYS A 253 18.25 -10.39 33.65
N THR A 254 17.39 -11.38 33.45
CA THR A 254 17.74 -12.65 32.79
C THR A 254 18.21 -12.41 31.37
N LYS A 255 17.47 -11.56 30.60
CA LYS A 255 17.75 -11.28 29.20
C LYS A 255 19.00 -10.41 29.00
N TYR A 256 19.19 -9.39 29.84
CA TYR A 256 20.20 -8.34 29.64
C TYR A 256 21.35 -8.35 30.63
N GLY A 257 21.26 -9.14 31.67
CA GLY A 257 22.33 -9.24 32.74
C GLY A 257 22.44 -8.03 33.65
N ILE A 258 21.44 -7.12 33.64
CA ILE A 258 21.43 -5.89 34.42
C ILE A 258 20.05 -5.68 35.06
N GLU A 259 20.02 -5.06 36.24
CA GLU A 259 18.76 -4.69 36.91
C GLU A 259 18.05 -3.58 36.15
N LYS A 260 16.72 -3.68 36.00
CA LYS A 260 15.89 -2.67 35.36
C LYS A 260 16.04 -1.26 35.95
N LYS A 261 16.21 -1.17 37.28
CA LYS A 261 16.43 0.08 38.01
C LYS A 261 17.70 0.85 37.62
N ALA A 262 18.63 0.25 36.85
CA ALA A 262 19.81 0.96 36.31
C ALA A 262 19.42 1.94 35.19
N PHE A 263 18.20 1.81 34.64
CA PHE A 263 17.62 2.74 33.70
C PHE A 263 16.54 3.60 34.36
N ASP A 264 16.31 4.78 33.77
CA ASP A 264 15.21 5.67 34.09
C ASP A 264 14.37 5.87 32.80
N ALA A 265 13.08 5.59 32.87
CA ALA A 265 12.18 5.73 31.73
C ALA A 265 12.21 7.15 31.12
N LYS A 266 12.32 8.18 31.96
CA LYS A 266 12.35 9.60 31.51
C LYS A 266 13.66 9.98 30.84
N ASN A 267 14.74 9.21 31.09
CA ASN A 267 16.08 9.51 30.58
C ASN A 267 16.79 8.25 30.08
N PHE A 268 16.05 7.36 29.44
CA PHE A 268 16.54 6.06 29.01
C PHE A 268 17.78 6.16 28.10
N ASN A 269 17.80 7.12 27.20
CA ASN A 269 18.92 7.32 26.28
C ASN A 269 20.19 7.89 26.93
N ASN A 270 20.09 8.39 28.15
CA ASN A 270 21.23 8.97 28.92
C ASN A 270 21.26 8.44 30.37
N PRO A 271 21.33 7.11 30.56
CA PRO A 271 21.31 6.54 31.89
C PRO A 271 22.52 7.02 32.69
N THR A 272 22.36 7.16 34.00
CA THR A 272 23.47 7.56 34.90
C THR A 272 24.38 6.38 35.27
N ASP A 273 23.81 5.16 35.33
CA ASP A 273 24.54 3.93 35.63
C ASP A 273 25.54 3.55 34.52
N ALA A 274 26.77 3.19 34.89
CA ALA A 274 27.82 2.88 33.92
C ALA A 274 27.56 1.62 33.07
N LYS A 275 26.97 0.58 33.68
CA LYS A 275 26.63 -0.67 32.96
C LYS A 275 25.45 -0.43 32.01
N ALA A 276 24.46 0.38 32.42
CA ALA A 276 23.38 0.78 31.58
C ALA A 276 23.86 1.59 30.35
N LYS A 277 24.80 2.52 30.53
CA LYS A 277 25.46 3.25 29.42
C LYS A 277 26.17 2.32 28.46
N GLU A 278 26.92 1.36 28.96
CA GLU A 278 27.63 0.39 28.12
C GLU A 278 26.63 -0.50 27.33
N LEU A 279 25.60 -0.99 28.00
CA LEU A 279 24.55 -1.79 27.38
C LEU A 279 23.83 -1.01 26.28
N LEU A 280 23.39 0.20 26.58
CA LEU A 280 22.73 1.08 25.62
C LEU A 280 23.61 1.36 24.39
N LYS A 281 24.88 1.69 24.61
CA LYS A 281 25.87 1.91 23.55
C LYS A 281 26.01 0.66 22.65
N LYS A 282 26.10 -0.53 23.28
CA LYS A 282 26.19 -1.82 22.56
C LYS A 282 24.97 -2.02 21.67
N TYR A 283 23.75 -1.90 22.20
CA TYR A 283 22.52 -2.15 21.46
C TYR A 283 22.24 -1.06 20.41
N SER A 284 22.60 0.20 20.68
CA SER A 284 22.50 1.28 19.68
C SER A 284 23.44 1.12 18.49
N ALA A 285 24.53 0.36 18.65
CA ALA A 285 25.48 0.07 17.57
C ALA A 285 25.05 -1.12 16.70
N ILE A 286 24.11 -1.94 17.17
CA ILE A 286 23.56 -3.07 16.41
C ILE A 286 22.39 -2.53 15.58
N THR A 287 22.51 -2.59 14.26
CA THR A 287 21.41 -2.22 13.34
C THR A 287 20.22 -3.16 13.51
N CYS A 288 19.02 -2.64 13.28
CA CYS A 288 17.85 -3.52 13.11
C CYS A 288 18.00 -4.23 11.77
N ASP A 289 18.11 -5.55 11.80
CA ASP A 289 18.09 -6.37 10.61
C ASP A 289 16.63 -6.56 10.19
N ILE A 290 16.29 -6.00 9.04
CA ILE A 290 14.94 -6.09 8.46
C ILE A 290 14.97 -7.19 7.40
N PRO A 291 14.40 -8.37 7.68
CA PRO A 291 14.38 -9.45 6.71
C PRO A 291 13.64 -9.01 5.44
N ARG A 292 14.30 -9.10 4.31
CA ARG A 292 13.70 -8.87 2.99
C ARG A 292 13.70 -10.18 2.23
N PRO A 293 12.54 -10.65 1.76
CA PRO A 293 12.52 -11.76 0.82
C PRO A 293 13.42 -11.38 -0.38
N ASN A 294 14.19 -12.33 -0.86
CA ASN A 294 14.92 -12.15 -2.12
C ASN A 294 14.17 -12.93 -3.22
N PRO A 295 13.17 -12.31 -3.83
CA PRO A 295 12.32 -12.99 -4.76
C PRO A 295 13.05 -13.21 -6.08
N THR A 296 13.14 -14.43 -6.51
CA THR A 296 13.39 -14.73 -7.91
C THR A 296 12.07 -14.56 -8.67
N PHE A 297 12.13 -13.91 -9.83
CA PHE A 297 10.97 -13.89 -10.73
C PHE A 297 10.60 -15.32 -11.12
N GLU A 298 9.38 -15.72 -10.78
CA GLU A 298 8.83 -17.02 -11.14
C GLU A 298 7.84 -16.83 -12.29
N PRO A 299 8.22 -17.16 -13.55
CA PRO A 299 7.27 -17.08 -14.66
C PRO A 299 6.18 -18.14 -14.49
N ILE A 300 4.97 -17.82 -14.90
CA ILE A 300 3.93 -18.84 -15.09
C ILE A 300 4.31 -19.61 -16.36
N SER A 301 4.44 -20.93 -16.23
CA SER A 301 4.77 -21.81 -17.34
C SER A 301 3.49 -22.43 -17.93
N GLY A 302 3.09 -21.95 -19.09
CA GLY A 302 1.85 -22.38 -19.74
C GLY A 302 0.60 -21.71 -19.14
N VAL A 303 -0.57 -22.32 -19.37
CA VAL A 303 -1.84 -21.92 -18.76
C VAL A 303 -2.07 -22.76 -17.50
N VAL A 304 -2.12 -22.11 -16.35
CA VAL A 304 -2.57 -22.74 -15.10
C VAL A 304 -4.07 -22.51 -14.96
N ARG A 305 -4.86 -23.57 -14.83
CA ARG A 305 -6.33 -23.48 -14.80
C ARG A 305 -6.87 -24.20 -13.58
N GLU A 306 -7.82 -23.57 -12.87
CA GLU A 306 -8.52 -24.16 -11.73
C GLU A 306 -10.00 -23.78 -11.77
N THR A 307 -10.87 -24.68 -11.30
CA THR A 307 -12.30 -24.42 -11.12
C THR A 307 -12.61 -24.36 -9.64
N VAL A 308 -13.25 -23.27 -9.25
CA VAL A 308 -13.72 -23.03 -7.87
C VAL A 308 -15.24 -23.07 -7.87
N TYR A 309 -15.81 -23.89 -7.00
CA TYR A 309 -17.25 -23.91 -6.75
C TYR A 309 -17.57 -23.03 -5.56
N ASP A 310 -18.41 -22.02 -5.77
CA ASP A 310 -18.74 -21.02 -4.75
C ASP A 310 -20.25 -20.80 -4.64
N ASN A 311 -20.68 -20.15 -3.55
CA ASN A 311 -22.08 -19.81 -3.31
C ASN A 311 -22.46 -18.56 -4.14
N ILE A 312 -22.51 -18.75 -5.45
CA ILE A 312 -22.79 -17.71 -6.43
C ILE A 312 -23.94 -18.15 -7.36
N GLN A 313 -24.58 -17.20 -8.02
CA GLN A 313 -25.63 -17.49 -8.98
C GLN A 313 -25.10 -17.50 -10.43
N LEU A 314 -24.17 -16.62 -10.73
CA LEU A 314 -23.62 -16.42 -12.07
C LEU A 314 -22.17 -16.93 -12.12
N PRO A 315 -21.79 -17.69 -13.16
CA PRO A 315 -20.40 -18.06 -13.35
C PRO A 315 -19.49 -16.83 -13.57
N ALA A 316 -18.21 -16.97 -13.29
CA ALA A 316 -17.22 -15.92 -13.57
C ALA A 316 -15.88 -16.49 -14.04
N VAL A 317 -15.16 -15.68 -14.80
CA VAL A 317 -13.78 -15.97 -15.25
C VAL A 317 -12.86 -14.89 -14.70
N PHE A 318 -11.77 -15.32 -14.06
CA PHE A 318 -10.68 -14.45 -13.61
C PHE A 318 -9.40 -14.93 -14.28
N MET A 319 -8.74 -14.07 -15.03
CA MET A 319 -7.46 -14.34 -15.68
C MET A 319 -6.39 -13.48 -15.03
N GLY A 320 -5.36 -14.10 -14.48
CA GLY A 320 -4.22 -13.44 -13.84
C GLY A 320 -2.97 -13.52 -14.72
N TYR A 321 -2.29 -12.40 -14.92
CA TYR A 321 -1.06 -12.29 -15.71
C TYR A 321 0.07 -11.75 -14.84
N LYS A 322 1.27 -12.36 -14.95
CA LYS A 322 2.46 -11.81 -14.29
C LYS A 322 2.89 -10.51 -14.95
N PHE A 323 3.02 -9.48 -14.13
CA PHE A 323 3.48 -8.15 -14.54
C PHE A 323 4.86 -7.85 -13.92
N PRO A 324 5.57 -6.87 -14.44
CA PRO A 324 6.78 -6.38 -13.80
C PRO A 324 6.43 -5.67 -12.48
N LYS A 325 7.45 -5.36 -11.71
CA LYS A 325 7.29 -4.53 -10.51
C LYS A 325 6.84 -3.11 -10.87
N GLU A 326 6.22 -2.41 -9.92
CA GLU A 326 5.72 -1.03 -10.10
C GLU A 326 6.80 -0.06 -10.58
N THR A 327 8.05 -0.28 -10.16
CA THR A 327 9.18 0.58 -10.57
C THR A 327 9.71 0.31 -11.99
N ASP A 328 9.14 -0.66 -12.73
CA ASP A 328 9.52 -0.94 -14.11
C ASP A 328 8.93 0.10 -15.08
N LYS A 329 9.71 0.49 -16.09
CA LYS A 329 9.28 1.46 -17.11
C LYS A 329 8.04 1.05 -17.92
N ASP A 330 7.74 -0.25 -17.98
CA ASP A 330 6.58 -0.76 -18.68
C ASP A 330 5.27 -0.61 -17.86
N PHE A 331 5.39 -0.32 -16.54
CA PHE A 331 4.25 -0.39 -15.64
C PHE A 331 3.16 0.65 -15.99
N ALA A 332 3.53 1.90 -16.25
CA ALA A 332 2.57 2.94 -16.66
C ALA A 332 1.83 2.56 -17.95
N ALA A 333 2.50 1.97 -18.95
CA ALA A 333 1.84 1.50 -20.18
C ALA A 333 0.87 0.32 -19.90
N ILE A 334 1.15 -0.52 -18.89
CA ILE A 334 0.25 -1.59 -18.45
C ILE A 334 -1.00 -1.00 -17.79
N GLU A 335 -0.88 0.06 -17.00
CA GLU A 335 -2.03 0.76 -16.42
C GLU A 335 -2.92 1.38 -17.49
N PHE A 336 -2.32 2.02 -18.54
CA PHE A 336 -3.06 2.48 -19.71
C PHE A 336 -3.82 1.35 -20.38
N LEU A 337 -3.20 0.20 -20.59
CA LEU A 337 -3.83 -0.97 -21.18
C LEU A 337 -5.03 -1.45 -20.35
N ASN A 338 -4.89 -1.54 -19.04
CA ASN A 338 -6.01 -1.93 -18.16
C ASN A 338 -7.16 -0.92 -18.22
N ALA A 339 -6.85 0.39 -18.25
CA ALA A 339 -7.86 1.44 -18.36
C ALA A 339 -8.61 1.38 -19.71
N ILE A 340 -7.93 1.07 -20.80
CA ILE A 340 -8.56 0.86 -22.12
C ILE A 340 -9.50 -0.36 -22.09
N LEU A 341 -9.08 -1.43 -21.43
CA LEU A 341 -9.91 -2.62 -21.29
C LEU A 341 -11.16 -2.37 -20.44
N SER A 342 -11.05 -1.70 -19.29
CA SER A 342 -12.17 -1.57 -18.34
C SER A 342 -12.21 -0.31 -17.47
N GLY A 343 -11.46 0.74 -17.78
CA GLY A 343 -11.35 1.93 -16.93
C GLY A 343 -12.60 2.83 -16.84
N SER A 344 -13.59 2.58 -17.68
CA SER A 344 -14.84 3.36 -17.73
C SER A 344 -15.97 2.57 -18.41
N ASN A 345 -17.19 3.09 -18.35
CA ASN A 345 -18.31 2.53 -19.10
C ASN A 345 -18.08 2.54 -20.63
N SER A 346 -17.22 3.45 -21.11
CA SER A 346 -16.88 3.52 -22.55
C SER A 346 -15.69 2.63 -22.95
N SER A 347 -15.09 1.89 -22.01
CA SER A 347 -13.99 0.97 -22.28
C SER A 347 -14.42 -0.26 -23.09
N ARG A 348 -13.45 -0.93 -23.71
CA ARG A 348 -13.72 -2.01 -24.68
C ARG A 348 -14.53 -3.15 -24.10
N MET A 349 -14.13 -3.70 -22.94
CA MET A 349 -14.85 -4.83 -22.35
C MET A 349 -16.30 -4.48 -22.00
N ASN A 350 -16.55 -3.26 -21.51
CA ASN A 350 -17.91 -2.81 -21.24
C ASN A 350 -18.73 -2.67 -22.52
N LYS A 351 -18.23 -1.98 -23.55
CA LYS A 351 -18.93 -1.80 -24.82
C LYS A 351 -19.19 -3.12 -25.53
N ASP A 352 -18.18 -3.97 -25.68
CA ASP A 352 -18.30 -5.15 -26.52
C ASP A 352 -18.84 -6.36 -25.76
N ILE A 353 -18.39 -6.65 -24.54
CA ILE A 353 -18.81 -7.86 -23.82
C ILE A 353 -20.10 -7.63 -23.04
N VAL A 354 -20.21 -6.46 -22.33
CA VAL A 354 -21.39 -6.18 -21.49
C VAL A 354 -22.56 -5.64 -22.32
N GLU A 355 -22.35 -4.55 -23.08
CA GLU A 355 -23.45 -3.86 -23.76
C GLU A 355 -23.85 -4.55 -25.08
N LYS A 356 -22.88 -4.82 -25.98
CA LYS A 356 -23.15 -5.30 -27.36
C LYS A 356 -23.40 -6.79 -27.40
N LYS A 357 -22.51 -7.63 -26.89
CA LYS A 357 -22.62 -9.09 -26.85
C LYS A 357 -23.58 -9.56 -25.75
N GLN A 358 -23.79 -8.78 -24.71
CA GLN A 358 -24.60 -9.12 -23.53
C GLN A 358 -24.18 -10.46 -22.89
N GLN A 359 -22.90 -10.77 -22.94
CA GLN A 359 -22.32 -12.00 -22.39
C GLN A 359 -21.93 -11.88 -20.93
N ALA A 360 -21.72 -10.66 -20.42
CA ALA A 360 -21.36 -10.42 -19.04
C ALA A 360 -22.28 -9.36 -18.40
N VAL A 361 -22.47 -9.46 -17.09
CA VAL A 361 -23.10 -8.41 -16.28
C VAL A 361 -22.05 -7.39 -15.78
N ALA A 362 -20.78 -7.81 -15.72
CA ALA A 362 -19.64 -6.95 -15.39
C ALA A 362 -18.37 -7.52 -16.01
N ALA A 363 -17.45 -6.62 -16.40
CA ALA A 363 -16.11 -6.97 -16.86
C ALA A 363 -15.13 -5.92 -16.35
N PHE A 364 -13.95 -6.36 -15.87
CA PHE A 364 -12.97 -5.47 -15.28
C PHE A 364 -11.53 -5.95 -15.49
N SER A 365 -10.60 -5.00 -15.49
CA SER A 365 -9.17 -5.24 -15.60
C SER A 365 -8.42 -4.25 -14.73
N PHE A 366 -7.42 -4.72 -13.99
CA PHE A 366 -6.55 -3.88 -13.16
C PHE A 366 -5.21 -4.55 -12.88
N ALA A 367 -4.21 -3.76 -12.54
CA ALA A 367 -2.91 -4.22 -12.08
C ALA A 367 -2.77 -3.99 -10.58
N PHE A 368 -2.03 -4.89 -9.91
CA PHE A 368 -1.55 -4.64 -8.55
C PHE A 368 -0.20 -3.93 -8.62
N ASN A 369 -0.14 -2.76 -8.00
CA ASN A 369 1.09 -2.01 -7.81
C ASN A 369 1.90 -2.68 -6.69
N MET A 370 2.99 -3.35 -7.07
CA MET A 370 3.79 -4.17 -6.16
C MET A 370 5.27 -3.84 -6.28
N GLU A 371 5.99 -3.92 -5.16
CA GLU A 371 7.44 -3.69 -5.11
C GLU A 371 8.23 -4.76 -5.88
N ASP A 372 7.74 -6.01 -5.86
CA ASP A 372 8.26 -7.14 -6.62
C ASP A 372 7.36 -7.43 -7.84
N PRO A 373 7.78 -8.32 -8.77
CA PRO A 373 6.96 -8.67 -9.93
C PRO A 373 5.53 -9.03 -9.56
N GLY A 374 4.59 -8.20 -10.03
CA GLY A 374 3.20 -8.20 -9.62
C GLY A 374 2.29 -9.07 -10.47
N LEU A 375 1.01 -8.79 -10.35
CA LEU A 375 -0.06 -9.52 -11.02
C LEU A 375 -1.09 -8.53 -11.57
N GLY A 376 -1.61 -8.78 -12.76
CA GLY A 376 -2.78 -8.10 -13.29
C GLY A 376 -3.94 -9.07 -13.45
N ILE A 377 -5.14 -8.55 -13.34
CA ILE A 377 -6.38 -9.30 -13.45
C ILE A 377 -7.17 -8.80 -14.65
N VAL A 378 -7.71 -9.72 -15.44
CA VAL A 378 -8.77 -9.48 -16.43
C VAL A 378 -9.90 -10.44 -16.10
N ALA A 379 -11.10 -9.94 -15.90
CA ALA A 379 -12.18 -10.78 -15.41
C ALA A 379 -13.55 -10.36 -15.96
N ALA A 380 -14.49 -11.32 -15.99
CA ALA A 380 -15.88 -11.04 -16.28
C ALA A 380 -16.80 -11.98 -15.48
N ILE A 381 -17.97 -11.46 -15.11
CA ILE A 381 -19.07 -12.21 -14.51
C ILE A 381 -20.12 -12.45 -15.58
N ALA A 382 -20.48 -13.70 -15.82
CA ALA A 382 -21.37 -14.11 -16.90
C ALA A 382 -22.77 -13.50 -16.78
N ALA A 383 -23.34 -13.13 -17.91
CA ALA A 383 -24.79 -12.98 -18.02
C ALA A 383 -25.48 -14.35 -18.02
N ASN A 384 -26.77 -14.38 -17.68
CA ASN A 384 -27.50 -15.63 -17.62
C ASN A 384 -27.45 -16.37 -18.98
N GLY A 385 -27.04 -17.64 -18.96
CA GLY A 385 -26.90 -18.49 -20.14
C GLY A 385 -25.57 -18.40 -20.88
N THR A 386 -24.63 -17.56 -20.43
CA THR A 386 -23.27 -17.48 -20.98
C THR A 386 -22.35 -18.47 -20.28
N SER A 387 -21.58 -19.24 -21.04
CA SER A 387 -20.56 -20.16 -20.50
C SER A 387 -19.29 -19.42 -20.11
N VAL A 388 -18.49 -19.99 -19.20
CA VAL A 388 -17.19 -19.43 -18.82
C VAL A 388 -16.19 -19.49 -19.96
N GLU A 389 -16.31 -20.49 -20.85
CA GLU A 389 -15.49 -20.64 -22.04
C GLU A 389 -15.78 -19.54 -23.08
N ASP A 390 -17.05 -19.16 -23.27
CA ASP A 390 -17.43 -18.05 -24.15
C ASP A 390 -16.93 -16.70 -23.60
N LEU A 391 -16.99 -16.52 -22.27
CA LEU A 391 -16.42 -15.34 -21.61
C LEU A 391 -14.91 -15.27 -21.77
N GLU A 392 -14.19 -16.35 -21.49
CA GLU A 392 -12.73 -16.40 -21.68
C GLU A 392 -12.36 -16.02 -23.10
N LYS A 393 -13.06 -16.60 -24.09
CA LYS A 393 -12.85 -16.28 -25.50
C LYS A 393 -13.07 -14.80 -25.79
N SER A 394 -14.13 -14.21 -25.27
CA SER A 394 -14.44 -12.79 -25.49
C SER A 394 -13.40 -11.88 -24.83
N LEU A 395 -12.90 -12.21 -23.64
CA LEU A 395 -11.80 -11.49 -22.98
C LEU A 395 -10.50 -11.59 -23.80
N ASP A 396 -10.19 -12.79 -24.31
CA ASP A 396 -9.03 -13.00 -25.20
C ASP A 396 -9.13 -12.22 -26.51
N GLU A 397 -10.34 -12.10 -27.10
CA GLU A 397 -10.59 -11.29 -28.30
C GLU A 397 -10.28 -9.81 -28.06
N GLU A 398 -10.67 -9.24 -26.90
CA GLU A 398 -10.38 -7.85 -26.56
C GLU A 398 -8.88 -7.61 -26.37
N ILE A 399 -8.19 -8.47 -25.63
CA ILE A 399 -6.74 -8.41 -25.47
C ILE A 399 -6.04 -8.52 -26.83
N LYS A 400 -6.46 -9.49 -27.65
CA LYS A 400 -5.89 -9.71 -28.98
C LYS A 400 -6.10 -8.52 -29.92
N SER A 401 -7.23 -7.84 -29.83
CA SER A 401 -7.51 -6.66 -30.65
C SER A 401 -6.47 -5.55 -30.44
N ILE A 402 -6.00 -5.37 -29.19
CA ILE A 402 -4.95 -4.39 -28.83
C ILE A 402 -3.56 -4.90 -29.27
N GLN A 403 -3.34 -6.21 -29.24
CA GLN A 403 -2.07 -6.80 -29.73
C GLN A 403 -1.94 -6.67 -31.25
N ASP A 404 -3.02 -6.88 -31.98
CA ASP A 404 -3.00 -6.92 -33.46
C ASP A 404 -2.96 -5.51 -34.10
N SER A 405 -3.60 -4.52 -33.45
CA SER A 405 -3.74 -3.17 -34.00
C SER A 405 -3.52 -2.11 -32.92
N LEU A 406 -2.99 -0.96 -33.31
CA LEU A 406 -2.95 0.19 -32.42
C LEU A 406 -4.38 0.60 -32.04
N ILE A 407 -4.56 1.01 -30.79
CA ILE A 407 -5.80 1.62 -30.31
C ILE A 407 -6.07 2.93 -31.08
N SER A 408 -7.32 3.35 -31.16
CA SER A 408 -7.67 4.62 -31.79
C SER A 408 -7.08 5.81 -31.02
N GLU A 409 -6.88 6.93 -31.70
CA GLU A 409 -6.44 8.16 -31.07
C GLU A 409 -7.46 8.65 -30.03
N GLU A 410 -8.75 8.49 -30.31
CA GLU A 410 -9.84 8.87 -29.42
C GLU A 410 -9.79 8.08 -28.09
N GLU A 411 -9.66 6.75 -28.15
CA GLU A 411 -9.49 5.90 -26.96
C GLU A 411 -8.25 6.29 -26.16
N PHE A 412 -7.14 6.51 -26.85
CA PHE A 412 -5.87 6.90 -26.22
C PHE A 412 -6.00 8.22 -25.49
N GLN A 413 -6.56 9.26 -26.10
CA GLN A 413 -6.74 10.56 -25.49
C GLN A 413 -7.73 10.51 -24.31
N ALA A 414 -8.78 9.73 -24.39
CA ALA A 414 -9.72 9.54 -23.29
C ALA A 414 -9.03 8.98 -22.04
N VAL A 415 -8.21 7.94 -22.18
CA VAL A 415 -7.48 7.33 -21.07
C VAL A 415 -6.38 8.25 -20.56
N ARG A 416 -5.68 8.96 -21.46
CA ARG A 416 -4.69 9.95 -21.10
C ARG A 416 -5.27 11.05 -20.22
N ASN A 417 -6.43 11.61 -20.59
CA ASN A 417 -7.14 12.62 -19.79
C ASN A 417 -7.60 12.04 -18.43
N GLN A 418 -7.98 10.76 -18.40
CA GLN A 418 -8.33 10.07 -17.15
C GLN A 418 -7.14 10.01 -16.18
N PHE A 419 -5.95 9.62 -16.64
CA PHE A 419 -4.73 9.59 -15.83
C PHE A 419 -4.29 10.99 -15.41
N GLU A 420 -4.36 11.99 -16.30
CA GLU A 420 -4.09 13.37 -15.96
C GLU A 420 -4.97 13.83 -14.78
N ASN A 421 -6.29 13.60 -14.88
CA ASN A 421 -7.23 13.93 -13.82
C ASN A 421 -6.95 13.14 -12.52
N GLN A 422 -6.62 11.87 -12.62
CA GLN A 422 -6.29 11.04 -11.46
C GLN A 422 -5.04 11.53 -10.71
N ILE A 423 -3.97 11.87 -11.43
CA ILE A 423 -2.72 12.39 -10.86
C ILE A 423 -2.97 13.75 -10.18
N VAL A 424 -3.73 14.64 -10.83
CA VAL A 424 -4.10 15.93 -10.23
C VAL A 424 -4.94 15.71 -8.96
N SER A 425 -5.93 14.83 -9.02
CA SER A 425 -6.83 14.56 -7.89
C SER A 425 -6.11 13.90 -6.72
N SER A 426 -5.20 12.97 -6.94
CA SER A 426 -4.44 12.31 -5.88
C SER A 426 -3.54 13.28 -5.11
N ASN A 427 -3.03 14.32 -5.79
CA ASN A 427 -2.20 15.37 -5.21
C ASN A 427 -3.00 16.63 -4.81
N SER A 428 -4.34 16.57 -4.76
CA SER A 428 -5.20 17.72 -4.37
C SER A 428 -5.57 17.71 -2.89
N THR A 429 -5.22 16.66 -2.14
CA THR A 429 -5.50 16.53 -0.71
C THR A 429 -4.22 16.35 0.08
N VAL A 430 -4.18 16.88 1.30
CA VAL A 430 -3.02 16.72 2.19
C VAL A 430 -2.71 15.24 2.48
N ALA A 431 -3.75 14.40 2.60
CA ALA A 431 -3.58 12.96 2.80
C ALA A 431 -2.95 12.29 1.57
N GLY A 432 -3.44 12.60 0.36
CA GLY A 432 -2.88 12.06 -0.88
C GLY A 432 -1.43 12.49 -1.11
N ILE A 433 -1.10 13.76 -0.83
CA ILE A 433 0.28 14.23 -0.92
C ILE A 433 1.18 13.49 0.08
N ALA A 434 0.75 13.36 1.36
CA ALA A 434 1.53 12.67 2.38
C ALA A 434 1.79 11.20 2.00
N GLU A 435 0.76 10.49 1.51
CA GLU A 435 0.88 9.09 1.07
C GLU A 435 1.80 8.96 -0.14
N ASN A 436 1.62 9.78 -1.19
CA ASN A 436 2.42 9.74 -2.41
C ASN A 436 3.90 10.06 -2.16
N LEU A 437 4.20 11.04 -1.29
CA LEU A 437 5.57 11.36 -0.88
C LEU A 437 6.22 10.14 -0.19
N ALA A 438 5.52 9.55 0.79
CA ALA A 438 6.02 8.39 1.52
C ALA A 438 6.21 7.17 0.61
N GLN A 439 5.25 6.86 -0.28
CA GLN A 439 5.32 5.73 -1.20
C GLN A 439 6.46 5.88 -2.21
N ASN A 440 6.60 7.07 -2.82
CA ASN A 440 7.68 7.34 -3.75
C ASN A 440 9.06 7.18 -3.08
N ARG A 441 9.20 7.65 -1.85
CA ARG A 441 10.42 7.45 -1.07
C ARG A 441 10.67 5.97 -0.79
N MET A 442 9.65 5.26 -0.33
CA MET A 442 9.79 3.87 0.13
C MET A 442 10.09 2.91 -1.01
N TYR A 443 9.33 2.96 -2.12
CA TYR A 443 9.45 1.98 -3.20
C TYR A 443 10.51 2.36 -4.24
N PHE A 444 10.65 3.65 -4.52
CA PHE A 444 11.54 4.13 -5.58
C PHE A 444 12.83 4.76 -5.03
N GLY A 445 12.91 5.01 -3.72
CA GLY A 445 14.02 5.76 -3.11
C GLY A 445 14.12 7.21 -3.62
N ASN A 446 13.03 7.74 -4.20
CA ASN A 446 13.04 9.02 -4.90
C ASN A 446 11.71 9.76 -4.71
N THR A 447 11.66 10.63 -3.71
CA THR A 447 10.49 11.45 -3.38
C THR A 447 10.06 12.38 -4.52
N GLU A 448 11.02 12.86 -5.37
CA GLU A 448 10.75 13.78 -6.49
C GLU A 448 9.86 13.17 -7.59
N LEU A 449 9.62 11.86 -7.56
CA LEU A 449 8.70 11.22 -8.51
C LEU A 449 7.28 11.77 -8.42
N ILE A 450 6.84 12.32 -7.27
CA ILE A 450 5.55 13.00 -7.15
C ILE A 450 5.40 14.14 -8.19
N ASN A 451 6.49 14.84 -8.50
CA ASN A 451 6.53 15.92 -9.47
C ASN A 451 6.79 15.46 -10.91
N LYS A 452 7.16 14.19 -11.11
CA LYS A 452 7.48 13.62 -12.42
C LYS A 452 6.42 12.66 -12.92
N GLN A 453 5.50 12.24 -12.08
CA GLN A 453 4.47 11.26 -12.43
C GLN A 453 3.66 11.69 -13.66
N MET A 454 3.25 12.94 -13.73
CA MET A 454 2.55 13.50 -14.90
C MET A 454 3.39 13.35 -16.17
N GLU A 455 4.67 13.69 -16.14
CA GLU A 455 5.57 13.57 -17.29
C GLU A 455 5.70 12.10 -17.75
N ILE A 456 5.87 11.17 -16.79
CA ILE A 456 5.98 9.74 -17.07
C ILE A 456 4.73 9.24 -17.78
N TYR A 457 3.54 9.51 -17.24
CA TYR A 457 2.29 9.04 -17.83
C TYR A 457 1.98 9.71 -19.18
N MET A 458 2.27 11.00 -19.30
CA MET A 458 2.07 11.73 -20.57
C MET A 458 3.09 11.36 -21.66
N SER A 459 4.16 10.66 -21.32
CA SER A 459 5.14 10.14 -22.30
C SER A 459 4.73 8.80 -22.93
N ILE A 460 3.71 8.12 -22.39
CA ILE A 460 3.24 6.83 -22.92
C ILE A 460 2.65 7.03 -24.32
N THR A 461 2.92 6.08 -25.20
CA THR A 461 2.44 6.05 -26.58
C THR A 461 1.51 4.87 -26.84
N ARG A 462 0.75 4.91 -27.94
CA ARG A 462 -0.08 3.77 -28.37
C ARG A 462 0.75 2.53 -28.70
N GLU A 463 1.95 2.75 -29.22
CA GLU A 463 2.93 1.70 -29.50
C GLU A 463 3.43 1.03 -28.22
N ASP A 464 3.62 1.78 -27.13
CA ASP A 464 3.97 1.22 -25.82
C ASP A 464 2.87 0.33 -25.29
N ILE A 465 1.61 0.76 -25.40
CA ILE A 465 0.44 -0.02 -24.98
C ILE A 465 0.36 -1.33 -25.77
N GLN A 466 0.51 -1.28 -27.10
CA GLN A 466 0.53 -2.49 -27.93
C GLN A 466 1.70 -3.41 -27.57
N ARG A 467 2.88 -2.84 -27.33
CA ARG A 467 4.09 -3.58 -26.97
C ARG A 467 3.91 -4.33 -25.64
N VAL A 468 3.37 -3.68 -24.59
CA VAL A 468 3.14 -4.33 -23.31
C VAL A 468 2.01 -5.36 -23.39
N ALA A 469 0.97 -5.14 -24.20
CA ALA A 469 -0.06 -6.12 -24.48
C ALA A 469 0.54 -7.42 -25.06
N LYS A 470 1.42 -7.29 -26.06
CA LYS A 470 2.13 -8.44 -26.67
C LYS A 470 3.07 -9.14 -25.71
N LYS A 471 3.73 -8.37 -24.82
CA LYS A 471 4.78 -8.88 -23.93
C LYS A 471 4.19 -9.62 -22.73
N TYR A 472 3.15 -9.08 -22.11
CA TYR A 472 2.68 -9.55 -20.80
C TYR A 472 1.37 -10.32 -20.85
N PHE A 473 0.45 -9.99 -21.76
CA PHE A 473 -0.84 -10.66 -21.86
C PHE A 473 -0.78 -11.85 -22.83
N THR A 474 0.02 -12.83 -22.47
CA THR A 474 0.24 -14.02 -23.31
C THR A 474 -0.38 -15.26 -22.67
N GLN A 475 -0.76 -16.23 -23.49
CA GLN A 475 -1.29 -17.51 -23.00
C GLN A 475 -0.31 -18.28 -22.12
N ASN A 476 1.00 -18.11 -22.36
CA ASN A 476 2.03 -18.79 -21.57
C ASN A 476 2.42 -18.05 -20.28
N ASN A 477 1.68 -17.02 -19.91
CA ASN A 477 1.94 -16.18 -18.73
C ASN A 477 0.65 -15.95 -17.93
N ARG A 478 -0.24 -16.95 -17.82
CA ARG A 478 -1.53 -16.73 -17.17
C ARG A 478 -2.02 -17.85 -16.26
N VAL A 479 -2.76 -17.45 -15.24
CA VAL A 479 -3.63 -18.29 -14.42
C VAL A 479 -5.07 -18.00 -14.81
N ILE A 480 -5.92 -19.01 -14.91
CA ILE A 480 -7.35 -18.87 -15.16
C ILE A 480 -8.10 -19.57 -14.03
N LEU A 481 -9.00 -18.81 -13.41
CA LEU A 481 -9.95 -19.33 -12.43
C LEU A 481 -11.37 -19.27 -13.01
N TYR A 482 -12.03 -20.41 -13.07
CA TYR A 482 -13.45 -20.51 -13.30
C TYR A 482 -14.19 -20.58 -11.96
N TYR A 483 -15.05 -19.63 -11.72
CA TYR A 483 -15.95 -19.65 -10.58
C TYR A 483 -17.30 -20.15 -11.04
N LEU A 484 -17.74 -21.27 -10.50
CA LEU A 484 -19.01 -21.91 -10.86
C LEU A 484 -19.93 -22.01 -9.65
N PRO A 485 -21.25 -21.90 -9.83
CA PRO A 485 -22.21 -22.14 -8.75
C PRO A 485 -22.01 -23.56 -8.15
N LYS A 486 -22.07 -23.66 -6.83
CA LYS A 486 -22.18 -24.95 -6.16
C LYS A 486 -23.46 -25.64 -6.63
N ALA A 487 -23.37 -26.95 -6.92
CA ALA A 487 -24.58 -27.74 -7.09
C ALA A 487 -25.37 -27.73 -5.78
N ASN A 488 -26.66 -27.42 -5.85
CA ASN A 488 -27.58 -27.50 -4.74
C ASN A 488 -27.70 -28.93 -4.20
#